data_9cc639bcadcb7459fe3b8b6bd819fda4
#
_entry.id   9cc639bcadcb7459fe3b8b6bd819fda4
#
_cell.length_a   1.000
_cell.length_b   1.000
_cell.length_c   1.000
_cell.angle_alpha   90.00
_cell.angle_beta   90.00
_cell.angle_gamma   90.00
#
_symmetry.space_group_name_H-M   'P 1'
#
loop_
_entity.id
_entity.type
_entity.pdbx_description
1 polymer ?
#
loop_
_entity_poly.entity_id
_entity_poly.type
_entity_poly.pdbx_seq_one_letter_code
_entity_poly.pdbx_strand_id
1 'polypeptide(L)'
;MSAAQESIMIGSGDAARRIAILRRGGQTPGLFWLGGFKSDMIGSKAEALDAFGAEQGLAVTRFDYSGHGVSEGEFLEGSISQWLEDALGVFATTSGPQIVIGSSMGGWLALLLNQALRAQGDSRVCGLVLIAPAVDMTEDLMRLTFSPAELHDLRMKGRVEQPSDYADEPYVLTEKLISDGAKHLLFGKGSIVTGCPVHILQGGQDTDVPPAHALKLLAHLTQDPVGFTLIPDGDHRLSRAPDLEKLKDVISRMAADAG
;
A
#
# COMPACT_ATOMS: atom_id res chain seq x y z
N MET A 1 -16.44 3.23 -19.53
CA MET A 1 -15.22 3.23 -20.36
C MET A 1 -14.21 2.30 -19.69
N SER A 2 -13.41 1.54 -20.44
CA SER A 2 -12.31 0.73 -19.88
C SER A 2 -11.21 1.64 -19.34
N ALA A 3 -10.43 1.17 -18.35
CA ALA A 3 -9.25 1.88 -17.89
C ALA A 3 -8.23 2.02 -19.04
N ALA A 4 -7.66 3.20 -19.20
CA ALA A 4 -6.59 3.45 -20.16
C ALA A 4 -5.24 3.05 -19.55
N GLN A 5 -4.41 2.37 -20.34
CA GLN A 5 -3.03 2.08 -19.96
C GLN A 5 -2.12 3.22 -20.41
N GLU A 6 -1.33 3.73 -19.52
CA GLU A 6 -0.35 4.79 -19.73
C GLU A 6 0.92 4.52 -18.93
N SER A 7 1.93 5.34 -19.10
CA SER A 7 3.14 5.27 -18.26
C SER A 7 3.75 6.66 -18.07
N ILE A 8 4.48 6.83 -16.98
CA ILE A 8 5.26 8.03 -16.70
C ILE A 8 6.70 7.66 -16.38
N MET A 9 7.61 8.61 -16.59
CA MET A 9 9.00 8.48 -16.14
C MET A 9 9.14 9.08 -14.76
N ILE A 10 9.74 8.33 -13.83
CA ILE A 10 10.05 8.78 -12.47
C ILE A 10 11.55 8.66 -12.25
N GLY A 11 12.11 9.59 -11.47
CA GLY A 11 13.55 9.71 -11.28
C GLY A 11 14.23 10.46 -12.43
N SER A 12 15.57 10.48 -12.40
CA SER A 12 16.42 11.13 -13.42
C SER A 12 17.73 10.38 -13.59
N GLY A 13 18.37 10.55 -14.76
CA GLY A 13 19.62 9.85 -15.08
C GLY A 13 19.47 8.33 -14.99
N ASP A 14 20.43 7.66 -14.38
CA ASP A 14 20.44 6.19 -14.22
C ASP A 14 19.35 5.66 -13.27
N ALA A 15 18.73 6.56 -12.49
CA ALA A 15 17.61 6.21 -11.62
C ALA A 15 16.24 6.40 -12.30
N ALA A 16 16.21 6.88 -13.56
CA ALA A 16 14.98 7.05 -14.31
C ALA A 16 14.37 5.67 -14.64
N ARG A 17 13.06 5.55 -14.41
CA ARG A 17 12.33 4.30 -14.64
C ARG A 17 10.90 4.57 -15.09
N ARG A 18 10.39 3.74 -15.97
CA ARG A 18 9.02 3.86 -16.48
C ARG A 18 8.06 3.11 -15.56
N ILE A 19 7.07 3.84 -15.04
CA ILE A 19 6.01 3.31 -14.18
C ILE A 19 4.72 3.18 -15.01
N ALA A 20 4.19 1.96 -15.05
CA ALA A 20 2.95 1.64 -15.74
C ALA A 20 1.73 1.98 -14.88
N ILE A 21 0.73 2.58 -15.49
CA ILE A 21 -0.48 3.07 -14.83
C ILE A 21 -1.71 2.58 -15.59
N LEU A 22 -2.74 2.17 -14.88
CA LEU A 22 -4.09 1.98 -15.37
C LEU A 22 -4.98 3.08 -14.79
N ARG A 23 -5.55 3.90 -15.66
CA ARG A 23 -6.35 5.06 -15.24
C ARG A 23 -7.77 4.99 -15.83
N ARG A 24 -8.73 5.17 -14.94
CA ARG A 24 -10.13 5.42 -15.28
C ARG A 24 -10.46 6.89 -15.00
N GLY A 25 -10.98 7.61 -15.98
CA GLY A 25 -11.56 8.93 -15.76
C GLY A 25 -12.88 8.84 -15.01
N GLY A 26 -13.18 9.85 -14.20
CA GLY A 26 -14.40 9.92 -13.40
C GLY A 26 -14.43 11.15 -12.52
N GLN A 27 -15.40 11.19 -11.61
CA GLN A 27 -15.59 12.27 -10.65
C GLN A 27 -14.63 12.12 -9.45
N THR A 28 -14.52 13.17 -8.66
CA THR A 28 -13.84 13.17 -7.35
C THR A 28 -14.83 12.86 -6.22
N PRO A 29 -14.35 12.29 -5.09
CA PRO A 29 -12.95 11.95 -4.84
C PRO A 29 -12.49 10.80 -5.75
N GLY A 30 -11.27 10.91 -6.28
CA GLY A 30 -10.63 9.83 -7.02
C GLY A 30 -10.19 8.70 -6.08
N LEU A 31 -10.08 7.48 -6.60
CA LEU A 31 -9.59 6.31 -5.87
C LEU A 31 -8.15 6.03 -6.30
N PHE A 32 -7.21 6.07 -5.36
CA PHE A 32 -5.80 5.87 -5.63
C PHE A 32 -5.32 4.58 -4.95
N TRP A 33 -4.95 3.57 -5.74
CA TRP A 33 -4.56 2.25 -5.28
C TRP A 33 -3.06 2.11 -5.05
N LEU A 34 -2.71 1.57 -3.88
CA LEU A 34 -1.36 1.17 -3.48
C LEU A 34 -1.32 -0.33 -3.20
N GLY A 35 -0.67 -1.08 -4.07
CA GLY A 35 -0.54 -2.54 -3.98
C GLY A 35 0.35 -3.01 -2.84
N GLY A 36 0.29 -4.31 -2.53
CA GLY A 36 1.17 -4.96 -1.57
C GLY A 36 2.51 -5.41 -2.18
N PHE A 37 3.37 -5.96 -1.35
CA PHE A 37 4.65 -6.54 -1.73
C PHE A 37 4.46 -7.70 -2.74
N LYS A 38 5.19 -7.69 -3.85
CA LYS A 38 5.06 -8.66 -4.96
C LYS A 38 3.65 -8.74 -5.60
N SER A 39 2.80 -7.72 -5.43
CA SER A 39 1.52 -7.65 -6.12
C SER A 39 1.55 -6.69 -7.29
N ASP A 40 0.57 -6.80 -8.18
CA ASP A 40 0.42 -5.96 -9.36
C ASP A 40 -0.91 -5.17 -9.35
N MET A 41 -1.04 -4.25 -10.32
CA MET A 41 -2.21 -3.38 -10.50
C MET A 41 -3.44 -4.07 -11.10
N ILE A 42 -3.35 -5.38 -11.42
CA ILE A 42 -4.45 -6.21 -11.94
C ILE A 42 -4.88 -7.29 -10.94
N GLY A 43 -4.35 -7.26 -9.72
CA GLY A 43 -4.80 -8.16 -8.64
C GLY A 43 -6.26 -7.94 -8.26
N SER A 44 -6.90 -8.95 -7.66
CA SER A 44 -8.36 -9.01 -7.41
C SER A 44 -8.93 -7.77 -6.72
N LYS A 45 -8.23 -7.19 -5.71
CA LYS A 45 -8.68 -5.97 -5.04
C LYS A 45 -8.59 -4.74 -5.96
N ALA A 46 -7.53 -4.64 -6.73
CA ALA A 46 -7.31 -3.53 -7.66
C ALA A 46 -8.36 -3.53 -8.78
N GLU A 47 -8.71 -4.72 -9.32
CA GLU A 47 -9.78 -4.86 -10.31
C GLU A 47 -11.16 -4.60 -9.71
N ALA A 48 -11.43 -5.08 -8.49
CA ALA A 48 -12.67 -4.80 -7.80
C ALA A 48 -12.86 -3.30 -7.54
N LEU A 49 -11.78 -2.60 -7.22
CA LEU A 49 -11.77 -1.14 -7.04
C LEU A 49 -12.07 -0.42 -8.37
N ASP A 50 -11.49 -0.87 -9.48
CA ASP A 50 -11.77 -0.29 -10.80
C ASP A 50 -13.23 -0.50 -11.24
N ALA A 51 -13.76 -1.71 -11.02
CA ALA A 51 -15.16 -2.01 -11.30
C ALA A 51 -16.09 -1.14 -10.45
N PHE A 52 -15.81 -1.01 -9.16
CA PHE A 52 -16.54 -0.14 -8.26
C PHE A 52 -16.49 1.34 -8.69
N GLY A 53 -15.30 1.85 -9.06
CA GLY A 53 -15.17 3.19 -9.59
C GLY A 53 -16.01 3.42 -10.87
N ALA A 54 -16.07 2.40 -11.74
CA ALA A 54 -16.92 2.43 -12.93
C ALA A 54 -18.41 2.53 -12.59
N GLU A 55 -18.86 1.75 -11.60
CA GLU A 55 -20.26 1.74 -11.13
C GLU A 55 -20.65 3.07 -10.46
N GLN A 56 -19.76 3.66 -9.69
CA GLN A 56 -19.98 4.91 -8.96
C GLN A 56 -19.64 6.17 -9.75
N GLY A 57 -19.07 6.03 -10.96
CA GLY A 57 -18.63 7.16 -11.77
C GLY A 57 -17.39 7.87 -11.23
N LEU A 58 -16.60 7.23 -10.35
CA LEU A 58 -15.41 7.80 -9.74
C LEU A 58 -14.17 7.57 -10.60
N ALA A 59 -13.22 8.50 -10.52
CA ALA A 59 -11.89 8.30 -11.10
C ALA A 59 -11.12 7.22 -10.32
N VAL A 60 -10.33 6.39 -11.04
CA VAL A 60 -9.49 5.35 -10.40
C VAL A 60 -8.10 5.39 -11.01
N THR A 61 -7.08 5.40 -10.17
CA THR A 61 -5.67 5.27 -10.55
C THR A 61 -5.07 4.05 -9.87
N ARG A 62 -4.56 3.11 -10.67
CA ARG A 62 -3.83 1.92 -10.25
C ARG A 62 -2.50 1.89 -10.98
N PHE A 63 -1.45 1.43 -10.37
CA PHE A 63 -0.12 1.36 -10.99
C PHE A 63 0.71 0.25 -10.39
N ASP A 64 1.73 -0.17 -11.10
CA ASP A 64 2.77 -1.06 -10.60
C ASP A 64 3.95 -0.23 -10.12
N TYR A 65 4.45 -0.52 -8.92
CA TYR A 65 5.73 0.04 -8.49
C TYR A 65 6.87 -0.45 -9.38
N SER A 66 8.00 0.24 -9.37
CA SER A 66 9.21 -0.27 -10.00
C SER A 66 9.55 -1.70 -9.55
N GLY A 67 9.88 -2.55 -10.50
CA GLY A 67 10.14 -3.98 -10.27
C GLY A 67 8.90 -4.83 -10.00
N HIS A 68 7.68 -4.26 -10.11
CA HIS A 68 6.42 -4.99 -10.01
C HIS A 68 5.69 -4.99 -11.35
N GLY A 69 4.89 -6.03 -11.59
CA GLY A 69 4.01 -6.15 -12.74
C GLY A 69 4.70 -5.85 -14.06
N VAL A 70 4.25 -4.79 -14.74
CA VAL A 70 4.78 -4.36 -16.05
C VAL A 70 5.57 -3.03 -15.99
N SER A 71 5.84 -2.51 -14.79
CA SER A 71 6.75 -1.38 -14.59
C SER A 71 8.22 -1.81 -14.73
N GLU A 72 9.07 -0.86 -15.13
CA GLU A 72 10.51 -1.10 -15.23
C GLU A 72 11.17 -1.27 -13.85
N GLY A 73 12.36 -1.83 -13.85
CA GLY A 73 13.19 -2.06 -12.67
C GLY A 73 13.25 -3.52 -12.26
N GLU A 74 14.21 -3.82 -11.40
CA GLU A 74 14.41 -5.15 -10.83
C GLU A 74 13.80 -5.21 -9.42
N PHE A 75 12.93 -6.19 -9.17
CA PHE A 75 12.25 -6.32 -7.87
C PHE A 75 13.24 -6.39 -6.69
N LEU A 76 14.35 -7.12 -6.86
CA LEU A 76 15.37 -7.28 -5.82
C LEU A 76 16.16 -5.99 -5.53
N GLU A 77 16.09 -5.01 -6.44
CA GLU A 77 16.66 -3.68 -6.23
C GLU A 77 15.67 -2.70 -5.61
N GLY A 78 14.43 -3.14 -5.37
CA GLY A 78 13.38 -2.34 -4.77
C GLY A 78 13.63 -1.96 -3.32
N SER A 79 13.06 -0.86 -2.88
CA SER A 79 13.11 -0.38 -1.50
C SER A 79 11.88 0.48 -1.18
N ILE A 80 11.60 0.69 0.09
CA ILE A 80 10.49 1.54 0.55
C ILE A 80 10.63 2.97 0.02
N SER A 81 11.85 3.53 0.03
CA SER A 81 12.12 4.85 -0.54
C SER A 81 11.76 4.92 -2.02
N GLN A 82 12.16 3.91 -2.79
CA GLN A 82 11.93 3.87 -4.24
C GLN A 82 10.43 3.73 -4.55
N TRP A 83 9.72 2.83 -3.87
CA TRP A 83 8.28 2.64 -4.07
C TRP A 83 7.45 3.82 -3.58
N LEU A 84 7.91 4.53 -2.55
CA LEU A 84 7.32 5.80 -2.12
C LEU A 84 7.52 6.89 -3.19
N GLU A 85 8.70 6.98 -3.81
CA GLU A 85 8.95 7.91 -4.92
C GLU A 85 8.05 7.61 -6.11
N ASP A 86 7.85 6.33 -6.46
CA ASP A 86 6.92 5.91 -7.50
C ASP A 86 5.49 6.36 -7.17
N ALA A 87 5.03 6.10 -5.95
CA ALA A 87 3.71 6.48 -5.49
C ALA A 87 3.49 8.01 -5.54
N LEU A 88 4.47 8.79 -5.08
CA LEU A 88 4.44 10.25 -5.14
C LEU A 88 4.40 10.77 -6.58
N GLY A 89 5.22 10.20 -7.47
CA GLY A 89 5.25 10.57 -8.88
C GLY A 89 3.93 10.29 -9.59
N VAL A 90 3.32 9.12 -9.35
CA VAL A 90 2.00 8.79 -9.91
C VAL A 90 0.92 9.66 -9.28
N PHE A 91 0.94 9.90 -7.97
CA PHE A 91 -0.03 10.76 -7.28
C PHE A 91 0.01 12.20 -7.81
N ALA A 92 1.19 12.73 -8.14
CA ALA A 92 1.35 14.06 -8.71
C ALA A 92 0.61 14.25 -10.05
N THR A 93 0.31 13.16 -10.76
CA THR A 93 -0.47 13.18 -12.01
C THR A 93 -1.99 13.13 -11.81
N THR A 94 -2.46 12.97 -10.57
CA THR A 94 -3.89 13.02 -10.22
C THR A 94 -4.36 14.44 -9.98
N SER A 95 -5.66 14.67 -9.99
CA SER A 95 -6.27 15.97 -9.70
C SER A 95 -7.42 15.84 -8.71
N GLY A 96 -7.65 16.89 -7.93
CA GLY A 96 -8.71 16.95 -6.94
C GLY A 96 -8.51 16.01 -5.75
N PRO A 97 -9.51 15.93 -4.85
CA PRO A 97 -9.48 15.04 -3.69
C PRO A 97 -9.31 13.56 -4.06
N GLN A 98 -8.53 12.83 -3.27
CA GLN A 98 -8.25 11.40 -3.47
C GLN A 98 -8.48 10.63 -2.17
N ILE A 99 -9.18 9.51 -2.27
CA ILE A 99 -9.16 8.45 -1.25
C ILE A 99 -8.02 7.52 -1.62
N VAL A 100 -7.04 7.37 -0.74
CA VAL A 100 -5.90 6.46 -0.95
C VAL A 100 -6.22 5.13 -0.29
N ILE A 101 -6.19 4.06 -1.09
CA ILE A 101 -6.46 2.69 -0.65
C ILE A 101 -5.17 1.91 -0.72
N GLY A 102 -4.65 1.46 0.44
CA GLY A 102 -3.40 0.72 0.53
C GLY A 102 -3.59 -0.67 1.13
N SER A 103 -3.06 -1.69 0.46
CA SER A 103 -3.11 -3.08 0.95
C SER A 103 -1.75 -3.57 1.40
N SER A 104 -1.64 -4.15 2.60
CA SER A 104 -0.40 -4.69 3.16
C SER A 104 0.72 -3.64 3.17
N MET A 105 1.84 -3.86 2.46
CA MET A 105 2.87 -2.84 2.23
C MET A 105 2.29 -1.51 1.72
N GLY A 106 1.31 -1.57 0.82
CA GLY A 106 0.62 -0.38 0.31
C GLY A 106 -0.08 0.43 1.41
N GLY A 107 -0.49 -0.20 2.51
CA GLY A 107 -1.01 0.50 3.69
C GLY A 107 0.06 1.32 4.40
N TRP A 108 1.28 0.81 4.50
CA TRP A 108 2.42 1.58 5.01
C TRP A 108 2.78 2.73 4.06
N LEU A 109 2.90 2.43 2.77
CA LEU A 109 3.17 3.46 1.75
C LEU A 109 2.08 4.53 1.69
N ALA A 110 0.80 4.20 1.96
CA ALA A 110 -0.28 5.19 2.03
C ALA A 110 -0.07 6.20 3.16
N LEU A 111 0.37 5.75 4.32
CA LEU A 111 0.70 6.64 5.44
C LEU A 111 1.92 7.51 5.12
N LEU A 112 2.97 6.94 4.54
CA LEU A 112 4.19 7.67 4.14
C LEU A 112 3.90 8.67 3.02
N LEU A 113 3.12 8.29 2.01
CA LEU A 113 2.66 9.17 0.94
C LEU A 113 1.91 10.37 1.50
N ASN A 114 0.90 10.12 2.35
CA ASN A 114 0.12 11.19 2.97
C ASN A 114 1.00 12.11 3.82
N GLN A 115 1.94 11.56 4.60
CA GLN A 115 2.87 12.35 5.39
C GLN A 115 3.75 13.25 4.51
N ALA A 116 4.29 12.72 3.41
CA ALA A 116 5.13 13.46 2.47
C ALA A 116 4.35 14.58 1.76
N LEU A 117 3.13 14.29 1.30
CA LEU A 117 2.25 15.28 0.66
C LEU A 117 1.88 16.41 1.61
N ARG A 118 1.48 16.09 2.84
CA ARG A 118 1.17 17.11 3.86
C ARG A 118 2.37 17.99 4.21
N ALA A 119 3.56 17.41 4.27
CA ALA A 119 4.79 18.19 4.50
C ALA A 119 5.07 19.21 3.37
N GLN A 120 4.55 18.94 2.16
CA GLN A 120 4.61 19.84 1.01
C GLN A 120 3.40 20.80 0.90
N GLY A 121 2.45 20.74 1.85
CA GLY A 121 1.21 21.51 1.82
C GLY A 121 0.13 20.95 0.88
N ASP A 122 0.30 19.75 0.35
CA ASP A 122 -0.71 19.08 -0.47
C ASP A 122 -1.72 18.35 0.43
N SER A 123 -2.97 18.79 0.39
CA SER A 123 -4.09 18.25 1.19
C SER A 123 -5.09 17.44 0.37
N ARG A 124 -4.71 16.98 -0.84
CA ARG A 124 -5.63 16.23 -1.70
C ARG A 124 -5.99 14.84 -1.18
N VAL A 125 -5.23 14.25 -0.25
CA VAL A 125 -5.66 13.02 0.42
C VAL A 125 -6.79 13.36 1.38
N CYS A 126 -8.01 13.00 1.00
CA CYS A 126 -9.22 13.27 1.78
C CYS A 126 -9.68 12.06 2.63
N GLY A 127 -9.04 10.90 2.47
CA GLY A 127 -9.31 9.70 3.27
C GLY A 127 -8.30 8.59 2.99
N LEU A 128 -8.10 7.72 3.97
CA LEU A 128 -7.22 6.54 3.88
C LEU A 128 -8.02 5.27 4.18
N VAL A 129 -7.96 4.29 3.29
CA VAL A 129 -8.48 2.93 3.53
C VAL A 129 -7.31 1.97 3.54
N LEU A 130 -7.04 1.36 4.68
CA LEU A 130 -5.88 0.51 4.92
C LEU A 130 -6.34 -0.95 5.10
N ILE A 131 -5.93 -1.82 4.19
CA ILE A 131 -6.33 -3.23 4.16
C ILE A 131 -5.16 -4.06 4.66
N ALA A 132 -5.32 -4.74 5.82
CA ALA A 132 -4.28 -5.54 6.46
C ALA A 132 -2.91 -4.81 6.47
N PRO A 133 -2.83 -3.56 7.01
CA PRO A 133 -1.69 -2.67 6.80
C PRO A 133 -0.42 -3.18 7.47
N ALA A 134 0.61 -3.47 6.68
CA ALA A 134 1.92 -3.95 7.13
C ALA A 134 2.87 -2.76 7.43
N VAL A 135 2.48 -1.91 8.39
CA VAL A 135 3.28 -0.74 8.79
C VAL A 135 4.60 -1.20 9.41
N ASP A 136 5.70 -0.56 9.02
CA ASP A 136 7.05 -0.92 9.48
C ASP A 136 7.41 -2.40 9.22
N MET A 137 6.87 -2.99 8.13
CA MET A 137 6.94 -4.43 7.86
C MET A 137 8.36 -4.98 7.88
N THR A 138 9.34 -4.20 7.43
CA THR A 138 10.74 -4.62 7.36
C THR A 138 11.36 -4.90 8.73
N GLU A 139 10.96 -4.16 9.75
CA GLU A 139 11.42 -4.32 11.12
C GLU A 139 10.46 -5.19 11.94
N ASP A 140 9.16 -4.86 11.94
CA ASP A 140 8.18 -5.46 12.83
C ASP A 140 7.63 -6.82 12.36
N LEU A 141 7.67 -7.12 11.07
CA LEU A 141 7.09 -8.36 10.51
C LEU A 141 8.16 -9.26 9.87
N MET A 142 9.14 -8.71 9.13
CA MET A 142 10.15 -9.50 8.46
C MET A 142 11.34 -9.79 9.37
N ARG A 143 12.03 -8.76 9.86
CA ARG A 143 13.26 -8.91 10.63
C ARG A 143 13.08 -9.70 11.94
N LEU A 144 11.93 -9.55 12.58
CA LEU A 144 11.63 -10.29 13.83
C LEU A 144 11.44 -11.79 13.62
N THR A 145 11.14 -12.23 12.39
CA THR A 145 11.01 -13.65 12.07
C THR A 145 12.32 -14.32 11.68
N PHE A 146 13.38 -13.54 11.42
CA PHE A 146 14.65 -14.09 10.98
C PHE A 146 15.36 -14.88 12.10
N SER A 147 15.71 -16.11 11.78
CA SER A 147 16.62 -16.91 12.59
C SER A 147 18.03 -16.31 12.62
N PRO A 148 18.88 -16.69 13.59
CA PRO A 148 20.29 -16.26 13.59
C PRO A 148 21.06 -16.61 12.31
N ALA A 149 20.71 -17.72 11.63
CA ALA A 149 21.30 -18.11 10.35
C ALA A 149 20.87 -17.17 9.22
N GLU A 150 19.59 -16.83 9.15
CA GLU A 150 19.04 -15.88 8.15
C GLU A 150 19.60 -14.48 8.35
N LEU A 151 19.77 -14.03 9.61
CA LEU A 151 20.42 -12.75 9.91
C LEU A 151 21.90 -12.75 9.50
N HIS A 152 22.59 -13.90 9.60
CA HIS A 152 23.96 -14.06 9.11
C HIS A 152 23.95 -14.00 7.56
N ASP A 153 23.07 -14.74 6.91
CA ASP A 153 22.97 -14.77 5.45
C ASP A 153 22.62 -13.38 4.88
N LEU A 154 21.70 -12.66 5.50
CA LEU A 154 21.36 -11.29 5.11
C LEU A 154 22.60 -10.38 5.10
N ARG A 155 23.45 -10.48 6.15
CA ARG A 155 24.70 -9.69 6.24
C ARG A 155 25.77 -10.14 5.25
N MET A 156 25.93 -11.46 5.05
CA MET A 156 27.02 -12.01 4.25
C MET A 156 26.70 -12.13 2.77
N LYS A 157 25.44 -12.44 2.43
CA LYS A 157 24.97 -12.67 1.06
C LYS A 157 24.11 -11.48 0.54
N GLY A 158 23.75 -10.53 1.40
CA GLY A 158 22.88 -9.40 1.07
C GLY A 158 21.42 -9.78 0.88
N ARG A 159 21.05 -11.04 1.13
CA ARG A 159 19.67 -11.53 0.97
C ARG A 159 19.39 -12.77 1.80
N VAL A 160 18.09 -13.00 2.03
CA VAL A 160 17.53 -14.19 2.67
C VAL A 160 16.38 -14.70 1.82
N GLU A 161 16.21 -16.01 1.76
CA GLU A 161 15.09 -16.67 1.06
C GLU A 161 14.17 -17.32 2.11
N GLN A 162 12.89 -16.95 2.07
CA GLN A 162 11.88 -17.52 2.96
C GLN A 162 10.78 -18.20 2.16
N PRO A 163 10.20 -19.30 2.66
CA PRO A 163 9.07 -19.95 2.01
C PRO A 163 7.94 -18.95 1.75
N SER A 164 7.21 -19.15 0.65
CA SER A 164 6.03 -18.34 0.31
C SER A 164 4.79 -19.22 0.38
N ASP A 165 3.75 -18.75 1.07
CA ASP A 165 2.44 -19.42 1.06
C ASP A 165 1.62 -19.12 -0.22
N TYR A 166 2.14 -18.24 -1.10
CA TYR A 166 1.41 -17.72 -2.27
C TYR A 166 2.03 -18.10 -3.61
N ALA A 167 3.24 -18.65 -3.64
CA ALA A 167 3.95 -19.04 -4.84
C ALA A 167 4.91 -20.19 -4.56
N ASP A 168 5.20 -21.00 -5.59
CA ASP A 168 6.20 -22.08 -5.50
C ASP A 168 7.62 -21.56 -5.29
N GLU A 169 7.88 -20.29 -5.69
CA GLU A 169 9.16 -19.63 -5.49
C GLU A 169 9.22 -18.93 -4.13
N PRO A 170 10.37 -19.00 -3.43
CA PRO A 170 10.54 -18.33 -2.15
C PRO A 170 10.46 -16.82 -2.27
N TYR A 171 10.11 -16.15 -1.19
CA TYR A 171 10.34 -14.73 -1.03
C TYR A 171 11.83 -14.45 -0.84
N VAL A 172 12.40 -13.63 -1.72
CA VAL A 172 13.75 -13.12 -1.54
C VAL A 172 13.68 -11.75 -0.88
N LEU A 173 14.18 -11.65 0.34
CA LEU A 173 14.25 -10.40 1.11
C LEU A 173 15.70 -9.90 1.09
N THR A 174 15.90 -8.68 0.61
CA THR A 174 17.24 -8.11 0.46
C THR A 174 17.63 -7.25 1.67
N GLU A 175 18.92 -7.18 1.96
CA GLU A 175 19.46 -6.27 2.96
C GLU A 175 19.13 -4.81 2.64
N LYS A 176 19.12 -4.46 1.35
CA LYS A 176 18.71 -3.15 0.85
C LYS A 176 17.28 -2.80 1.26
N LEU A 177 16.33 -3.72 1.08
CA LEU A 177 14.94 -3.51 1.48
C LEU A 177 14.82 -3.30 3.00
N ILE A 178 15.48 -4.16 3.77
CA ILE A 178 15.42 -4.11 5.25
C ILE A 178 16.07 -2.81 5.77
N SER A 179 17.27 -2.49 5.32
CA SER A 179 18.00 -1.28 5.77
C SER A 179 17.33 0.02 5.31
N ASP A 180 16.73 0.02 4.13
CA ASP A 180 16.01 1.18 3.62
C ASP A 180 14.69 1.39 4.39
N GLY A 181 13.95 0.32 4.66
CA GLY A 181 12.72 0.39 5.44
C GLY A 181 12.92 0.98 6.84
N ALA A 182 14.07 0.73 7.46
CA ALA A 182 14.41 1.31 8.76
C ALA A 182 14.43 2.86 8.79
N LYS A 183 14.57 3.52 7.62
CA LYS A 183 14.50 4.99 7.49
C LYS A 183 13.06 5.52 7.57
N HIS A 184 12.08 4.66 7.31
CA HIS A 184 10.67 5.00 7.14
C HIS A 184 9.77 4.53 8.29
N LEU A 185 10.33 4.05 9.39
CA LEU A 185 9.56 3.58 10.53
C LEU A 185 8.64 4.67 11.08
N LEU A 186 7.40 4.29 11.35
CA LEU A 186 6.37 5.16 11.92
C LEU A 186 6.13 4.87 13.40
N PHE A 187 6.20 3.60 13.79
CA PHE A 187 6.09 3.22 15.19
C PHE A 187 7.28 3.75 16.02
N GLY A 188 7.01 4.11 17.27
CA GLY A 188 8.04 4.70 18.14
C GLY A 188 8.32 6.19 17.94
N LYS A 189 7.68 6.84 16.93
CA LYS A 189 7.80 8.30 16.68
C LYS A 189 6.62 9.11 17.25
N GLY A 190 5.78 8.50 18.07
CA GLY A 190 4.60 9.14 18.64
C GLY A 190 3.33 8.90 17.80
N SER A 191 2.37 9.81 17.88
CA SER A 191 1.11 9.72 17.12
C SER A 191 1.34 9.92 15.62
N ILE A 192 0.68 9.10 14.82
CA ILE A 192 0.62 9.27 13.36
C ILE A 192 -0.58 10.19 13.07
N VAL A 193 -0.30 11.37 12.52
CA VAL A 193 -1.32 12.38 12.18
C VAL A 193 -1.56 12.36 10.69
N THR A 194 -2.76 11.97 10.28
CA THR A 194 -3.13 11.86 8.87
C THR A 194 -3.82 13.12 8.34
N GLY A 195 -4.54 13.85 9.19
CA GLY A 195 -5.31 15.03 8.82
C GLY A 195 -6.52 14.71 7.93
N CYS A 196 -6.89 13.46 7.85
CA CYS A 196 -8.07 12.97 7.15
C CYS A 196 -8.60 11.70 7.84
N PRO A 197 -9.86 11.30 7.61
CA PRO A 197 -10.40 10.04 8.13
C PRO A 197 -9.59 8.83 7.65
N VAL A 198 -9.43 7.85 8.54
CA VAL A 198 -8.78 6.56 8.26
C VAL A 198 -9.75 5.42 8.51
N HIS A 199 -9.76 4.40 7.67
CA HIS A 199 -10.47 3.16 7.96
C HIS A 199 -9.56 1.96 7.75
N ILE A 200 -9.43 1.11 8.78
CA ILE A 200 -8.63 -0.11 8.73
C ILE A 200 -9.57 -1.31 8.54
N LEU A 201 -9.30 -2.14 7.53
CA LEU A 201 -9.91 -3.45 7.31
C LEU A 201 -8.88 -4.52 7.67
N GLN A 202 -9.21 -5.43 8.60
CA GLN A 202 -8.29 -6.46 9.09
C GLN A 202 -8.93 -7.84 9.09
N GLY A 203 -8.20 -8.83 8.60
CA GLY A 203 -8.58 -10.24 8.69
C GLY A 203 -8.29 -10.82 10.08
N GLY A 204 -9.26 -11.53 10.67
CA GLY A 204 -9.08 -12.18 11.96
C GLY A 204 -8.19 -13.43 11.90
N GLN A 205 -8.03 -14.02 10.72
CA GLN A 205 -7.19 -15.20 10.44
C GLN A 205 -5.89 -14.82 9.70
N ASP A 206 -5.55 -13.53 9.66
CA ASP A 206 -4.34 -13.03 9.00
C ASP A 206 -3.09 -13.46 9.78
N THR A 207 -2.27 -14.30 9.18
CA THR A 207 -1.00 -14.79 9.73
C THR A 207 0.21 -13.96 9.28
N ASP A 208 0.12 -13.23 8.18
CA ASP A 208 1.20 -12.40 7.64
C ASP A 208 1.29 -11.06 8.38
N VAL A 209 0.11 -10.44 8.57
CA VAL A 209 -0.06 -9.22 9.37
C VAL A 209 -1.10 -9.51 10.45
N PRO A 210 -0.68 -10.03 11.60
CA PRO A 210 -1.61 -10.41 12.66
C PRO A 210 -2.50 -9.25 13.12
N PRO A 211 -3.76 -9.50 13.54
CA PRO A 211 -4.66 -8.44 14.02
C PRO A 211 -4.05 -7.54 15.10
N ALA A 212 -3.16 -8.08 15.92
CA ALA A 212 -2.43 -7.30 16.93
C ALA A 212 -1.57 -6.17 16.30
N HIS A 213 -1.04 -6.37 15.09
CA HIS A 213 -0.28 -5.37 14.37
C HIS A 213 -1.18 -4.20 13.89
N ALA A 214 -2.36 -4.51 13.37
CA ALA A 214 -3.34 -3.48 12.99
C ALA A 214 -3.87 -2.72 14.22
N LEU A 215 -4.05 -3.40 15.36
CA LEU A 215 -4.41 -2.75 16.62
C LEU A 215 -3.27 -1.86 17.16
N LYS A 216 -2.00 -2.26 16.94
CA LYS A 216 -0.85 -1.40 17.24
C LYS A 216 -0.90 -0.12 16.40
N LEU A 217 -1.21 -0.20 15.10
CA LEU A 217 -1.42 0.98 14.26
C LEU A 217 -2.56 1.85 14.78
N LEU A 218 -3.72 1.25 15.08
CA LEU A 218 -4.87 1.97 15.62
C LEU A 218 -4.52 2.79 16.86
N ALA A 219 -3.69 2.24 17.76
CA ALA A 219 -3.24 2.94 18.96
C ALA A 219 -2.32 4.15 18.67
N HIS A 220 -1.75 4.27 17.47
CA HIS A 220 -0.96 5.42 17.04
C HIS A 220 -1.78 6.48 16.28
N LEU A 221 -2.98 6.15 15.80
CA LEU A 221 -3.88 7.05 15.06
C LEU A 221 -4.86 7.73 16.04
N THR A 222 -4.35 8.59 16.91
CA THR A 222 -5.13 9.13 18.05
C THR A 222 -5.72 10.52 17.79
N GLN A 223 -5.40 11.16 16.67
CA GLN A 223 -5.76 12.56 16.42
C GLN A 223 -6.78 12.74 15.28
N ASP A 224 -7.02 11.70 14.50
CA ASP A 224 -7.92 11.72 13.35
C ASP A 224 -9.10 10.75 13.57
N PRO A 225 -10.23 10.92 12.88
CA PRO A 225 -11.32 9.95 12.91
C PRO A 225 -10.85 8.60 12.36
N VAL A 226 -10.98 7.53 13.14
CA VAL A 226 -10.56 6.18 12.71
C VAL A 226 -11.70 5.19 12.85
N GLY A 227 -12.02 4.51 11.75
CA GLY A 227 -12.84 3.31 11.72
C GLY A 227 -11.97 2.04 11.71
N PHE A 228 -12.44 0.98 12.36
CA PHE A 228 -11.77 -0.33 12.33
C PHE A 228 -12.81 -1.42 12.09
N THR A 229 -12.58 -2.25 11.08
CA THR A 229 -13.42 -3.41 10.78
C THR A 229 -12.59 -4.68 10.84
N LEU A 230 -12.88 -5.53 11.83
CA LEU A 230 -12.33 -6.88 11.89
C LEU A 230 -13.27 -7.82 11.12
N ILE A 231 -12.72 -8.62 10.21
CA ILE A 231 -13.40 -9.69 9.50
C ILE A 231 -12.95 -11.00 10.13
N PRO A 232 -13.75 -11.64 11.02
CA PRO A 232 -13.28 -12.70 11.89
C PRO A 232 -12.71 -13.92 11.18
N ASP A 233 -13.24 -14.25 10.00
CA ASP A 233 -12.83 -15.35 9.13
C ASP A 233 -11.99 -14.91 7.93
N GLY A 234 -11.58 -13.63 7.89
CA GLY A 234 -10.75 -13.06 6.83
C GLY A 234 -9.28 -13.45 6.97
N ASP A 235 -8.65 -13.78 5.85
CA ASP A 235 -7.22 -14.01 5.70
C ASP A 235 -6.47 -12.69 5.41
N HIS A 236 -5.15 -12.75 5.15
CA HIS A 236 -4.34 -11.58 4.76
C HIS A 236 -4.82 -10.94 3.45
N ARG A 237 -5.29 -11.74 2.51
CA ARG A 237 -5.68 -11.26 1.17
C ARG A 237 -6.94 -10.41 1.20
N LEU A 238 -7.91 -10.72 2.05
CA LEU A 238 -9.23 -10.06 2.10
C LEU A 238 -9.80 -9.84 0.69
N SER A 239 -9.81 -10.91 -0.11
CA SER A 239 -10.16 -10.87 -1.54
C SER A 239 -11.38 -11.70 -1.89
N ARG A 240 -12.05 -12.31 -0.88
CA ARG A 240 -13.32 -13.04 -1.09
C ARG A 240 -14.43 -12.02 -1.39
N ALA A 241 -15.47 -12.44 -2.07
CA ALA A 241 -16.60 -11.56 -2.42
C ALA A 241 -17.15 -10.78 -1.20
N PRO A 242 -17.39 -11.39 -0.01
CA PRO A 242 -17.84 -10.63 1.16
C PRO A 242 -16.83 -9.59 1.67
N ASP A 243 -15.51 -9.85 1.51
CA ASP A 243 -14.45 -8.93 1.92
C ASP A 243 -14.42 -7.71 1.01
N LEU A 244 -14.55 -7.94 -0.31
CA LEU A 244 -14.60 -6.88 -1.32
C LEU A 244 -15.85 -6.01 -1.18
N GLU A 245 -17.00 -6.57 -0.81
CA GLU A 245 -18.19 -5.78 -0.53
C GLU A 245 -17.98 -4.87 0.70
N LYS A 246 -17.34 -5.37 1.77
CA LYS A 246 -16.99 -4.51 2.92
C LYS A 246 -16.03 -3.37 2.54
N LEU A 247 -15.06 -3.64 1.65
CA LEU A 247 -14.17 -2.61 1.12
C LEU A 247 -14.96 -1.53 0.37
N LYS A 248 -15.87 -1.92 -0.52
CA LYS A 248 -16.73 -1.01 -1.29
C LYS A 248 -17.63 -0.18 -0.38
N ASP A 249 -18.21 -0.78 0.66
CA ASP A 249 -19.05 -0.09 1.66
C ASP A 249 -18.28 0.99 2.42
N VAL A 250 -17.02 0.70 2.79
CA VAL A 250 -16.14 1.67 3.45
C VAL A 250 -15.82 2.83 2.53
N ILE A 251 -15.43 2.55 1.28
CA ILE A 251 -15.11 3.58 0.29
C ILE A 251 -16.33 4.43 -0.02
N SER A 252 -17.53 3.83 -0.18
CA SER A 252 -18.77 4.55 -0.44
C SER A 252 -19.09 5.57 0.66
N ARG A 253 -18.97 5.17 1.92
CA ARG A 253 -19.17 6.08 3.06
C ARG A 253 -18.14 7.21 3.07
N MET A 254 -16.88 6.87 2.91
CA MET A 254 -15.80 7.86 2.91
C MET A 254 -15.93 8.86 1.73
N ALA A 255 -16.36 8.39 0.56
CA ALA A 255 -16.60 9.26 -0.60
C ALA A 255 -17.80 10.20 -0.39
N ALA A 256 -18.86 9.72 0.27
CA ALA A 256 -20.02 10.56 0.61
C ALA A 256 -19.67 11.67 1.62
N ASP A 257 -18.77 11.39 2.56
CA ASP A 257 -18.33 12.36 3.58
C ASP A 257 -17.33 13.39 3.04
N ALA A 258 -16.70 13.10 1.88
CA ALA A 258 -15.67 13.96 1.26
C ALA A 258 -16.27 14.95 0.22
N GLY A 259 -17.54 14.82 -0.15
CA GLY A 259 -18.25 15.69 -1.10
C GLY A 259 -19.08 16.73 -0.39
#